data_135a113d40956449c42778cb9a5664ed
#
_entry.id   135a113d40956449c42778cb9a5664ed
#
_cell.length_a   1.000
_cell.length_b   1.000
_cell.length_c   1.000
_cell.angle_alpha   90.00
_cell.angle_beta   90.00
_cell.angle_gamma   90.00
#
_symmetry.space_group_name_H-M   'P 1'
#
loop_
_entity.id
_entity.type
_entity.pdbx_description
1 polymer ?
#
loop_
_entity_poly.entity_id
_entity_poly.type
_entity_poly.pdbx_seq_one_letter_code
_entity_poly.pdbx_strand_id
1 'polypeptide(L)'
;TSLEVREKFAFNKMEIDEVLTNLKMTNTFDNGILLSTCNRTEFYSVCSRSEIKNFEKVVSKILNKFENLRKNDQYLYAGTDAFKHSLKVMTGIDSMIIGEPDIFGQVKKSLNNSRSMGFLNTELENTFNNAIRFSKLIRTETDLSKNPLSISTIVEGFISVSYTHLTLPTKAS
;
A
#
# COMPACT_ATOMS: atom_id res chain seq x y z
N THR A 1 8.48 9.82 12.97
CA THR A 1 9.86 9.56 12.48
C THR A 1 10.40 10.83 11.85
N SER A 2 11.66 11.23 12.12
CA SER A 2 12.28 12.43 11.54
C SER A 2 12.45 12.30 10.02
N LEU A 3 12.54 13.44 9.30
CA LEU A 3 12.73 13.48 7.85
C LEU A 3 14.00 12.73 7.44
N GLU A 4 15.11 12.94 8.18
CA GLU A 4 16.38 12.26 7.93
C GLU A 4 16.30 10.73 8.00
N VAL A 5 15.46 10.21 8.89
CA VAL A 5 15.23 8.77 8.99
C VAL A 5 14.43 8.30 7.76
N ARG A 6 13.40 9.05 7.36
CA ARG A 6 12.55 8.68 6.21
C ARG A 6 13.31 8.69 4.88
N GLU A 7 14.17 9.69 4.66
CA GLU A 7 15.00 9.77 3.45
C GLU A 7 15.96 8.59 3.30
N LYS A 8 16.49 8.07 4.42
CA LYS A 8 17.33 6.86 4.41
C LYS A 8 16.59 5.61 3.96
N PHE A 9 15.26 5.60 4.05
CA PHE A 9 14.40 4.48 3.72
C PHE A 9 13.72 4.60 2.35
N ALA A 10 13.94 5.69 1.63
CA ALA A 10 13.50 5.82 0.27
C ALA A 10 14.35 4.94 -0.66
N PHE A 11 13.69 4.17 -1.51
CA PHE A 11 14.30 3.39 -2.57
C PHE A 11 14.26 4.18 -3.88
N ASN A 12 15.37 4.19 -4.60
CA ASN A 12 15.36 4.62 -5.99
C ASN A 12 14.78 3.52 -6.90
N LYS A 13 14.59 3.83 -8.18
CA LYS A 13 13.96 2.90 -9.11
C LYS A 13 14.74 1.58 -9.25
N MET A 14 16.07 1.63 -9.33
CA MET A 14 16.90 0.43 -9.47
C MET A 14 16.79 -0.46 -8.24
N GLU A 15 16.81 0.13 -7.06
CA GLU A 15 16.64 -0.60 -5.80
C GLU A 15 15.24 -1.23 -5.69
N ILE A 16 14.18 -0.54 -6.14
CA ILE A 16 12.83 -1.11 -6.20
C ILE A 16 12.79 -2.33 -7.10
N ASP A 17 13.37 -2.22 -8.30
CA ASP A 17 13.38 -3.31 -9.29
C ASP A 17 14.17 -4.51 -8.76
N GLU A 18 15.30 -4.28 -8.09
CA GLU A 18 16.09 -5.33 -7.44
C GLU A 18 15.32 -6.03 -6.33
N VAL A 19 14.67 -5.28 -5.44
CA VAL A 19 13.85 -5.82 -4.34
C VAL A 19 12.72 -6.68 -4.90
N LEU A 20 11.96 -6.18 -5.87
CA LEU A 20 10.84 -6.93 -6.47
C LEU A 20 11.34 -8.18 -7.21
N THR A 21 12.48 -8.09 -7.90
CA THR A 21 13.10 -9.25 -8.56
C THR A 21 13.49 -10.32 -7.55
N ASN A 22 14.14 -9.94 -6.46
CA ASN A 22 14.56 -10.86 -5.40
C ASN A 22 13.36 -11.52 -4.72
N LEU A 23 12.27 -10.76 -4.46
CA LEU A 23 11.01 -11.31 -3.92
C LEU A 23 10.40 -12.35 -4.84
N LYS A 24 10.34 -12.06 -6.13
CA LYS A 24 9.83 -12.98 -7.14
C LYS A 24 10.68 -14.24 -7.26
N MET A 25 12.01 -14.10 -7.28
CA MET A 25 12.94 -15.23 -7.42
C MET A 25 12.93 -16.17 -6.21
N THR A 26 12.68 -15.65 -5.03
CA THR A 26 12.62 -16.47 -3.80
C THR A 26 11.32 -17.26 -3.68
N ASN A 27 10.37 -17.11 -4.60
CA ASN A 27 9.04 -17.72 -4.56
C ASN A 27 8.30 -17.50 -3.21
N THR A 28 8.69 -16.45 -2.48
CA THR A 28 8.06 -16.15 -1.19
C THR A 28 6.72 -15.48 -1.37
N PHE A 29 6.59 -14.71 -2.45
CA PHE A 29 5.36 -14.07 -2.90
C PHE A 29 5.25 -14.20 -4.41
N ASP A 30 4.04 -14.43 -4.89
CA ASP A 30 3.70 -14.44 -6.31
C ASP A 30 3.22 -13.07 -6.81
N ASN A 31 3.08 -12.12 -5.89
CA ASN A 31 2.61 -10.77 -6.17
C ASN A 31 3.15 -9.74 -5.18
N GLY A 32 3.26 -8.50 -5.61
CA GLY A 32 3.64 -7.40 -4.73
C GLY A 32 3.76 -6.06 -5.42
N ILE A 33 3.50 -5.00 -4.68
CA ILE A 33 3.69 -3.61 -5.09
C ILE A 33 4.57 -2.93 -4.04
N LEU A 34 5.69 -2.35 -4.45
CA LEU A 34 6.55 -1.55 -3.59
C LEU A 34 6.36 -0.08 -3.92
N LEU A 35 5.74 0.65 -2.98
CA LEU A 35 5.61 2.10 -3.01
C LEU A 35 6.74 2.71 -2.17
N SER A 36 7.59 3.50 -2.78
CA SER A 36 8.62 4.26 -2.07
C SER A 36 8.57 5.73 -2.45
N THR A 37 8.51 6.58 -1.43
CA THR A 37 8.43 8.03 -1.53
C THR A 37 9.37 8.66 -0.50
N CYS A 38 9.52 9.98 -0.48
CA CYS A 38 10.29 10.67 0.56
C CYS A 38 9.69 10.49 1.98
N ASN A 39 8.41 10.14 2.10
CA ASN A 39 7.71 10.07 3.38
C ASN A 39 7.40 8.65 3.85
N ARG A 40 7.41 7.65 2.95
CA ARG A 40 7.02 6.27 3.26
C ARG A 40 7.64 5.27 2.29
N THR A 41 7.86 4.08 2.80
CA THR A 41 8.12 2.89 2.00
C THR A 41 7.16 1.81 2.45
N GLU A 42 6.31 1.33 1.54
CA GLU A 42 5.26 0.39 1.82
C GLU A 42 5.27 -0.75 0.80
N PHE A 43 5.17 -1.98 1.29
CA PHE A 43 5.01 -3.16 0.45
C PHE A 43 3.61 -3.74 0.61
N TYR A 44 2.92 -3.91 -0.50
CA TYR A 44 1.57 -4.46 -0.57
C TYR A 44 1.60 -5.80 -1.29
N SER A 45 0.92 -6.78 -0.72
CA SER A 45 0.77 -8.10 -1.33
C SER A 45 -0.56 -8.73 -0.89
N VAL A 46 -1.08 -9.61 -1.70
CA VAL A 46 -2.18 -10.51 -1.31
C VAL A 46 -1.57 -11.85 -0.96
N CYS A 47 -1.81 -12.28 0.27
CA CYS A 47 -1.32 -13.55 0.78
C CYS A 47 -2.36 -14.20 1.70
N SER A 48 -2.24 -15.50 1.94
CA SER A 48 -3.08 -16.19 2.89
C SER A 48 -2.78 -15.77 4.33
N ARG A 49 -3.75 -15.96 5.23
CA ARG A 49 -3.59 -15.62 6.65
C ARG A 49 -2.43 -16.36 7.33
N SER A 50 -2.11 -17.56 6.86
CA SER A 50 -0.99 -18.36 7.35
C SER A 50 0.37 -17.80 6.93
N GLU A 51 0.43 -17.06 5.83
CA GLU A 51 1.64 -16.48 5.28
C GLU A 51 2.02 -15.12 5.89
N ILE A 52 1.11 -14.49 6.64
CA ILE A 52 1.35 -13.14 7.23
C ILE A 52 2.62 -13.12 8.10
N LYS A 53 2.87 -14.18 8.91
CA LYS A 53 4.09 -14.25 9.73
C LYS A 53 5.37 -14.34 8.87
N ASN A 54 5.27 -15.04 7.75
CA ASN A 54 6.37 -15.14 6.81
C ASN A 54 6.57 -13.82 6.06
N PHE A 55 5.48 -13.12 5.76
CA PHE A 55 5.48 -11.78 5.17
C PHE A 55 6.34 -10.81 6.00
N GLU A 56 6.08 -10.67 7.31
CA GLU A 56 6.87 -9.80 8.18
C GLU A 56 8.37 -10.14 8.14
N LYS A 57 8.68 -11.43 8.23
CA LYS A 57 10.07 -11.91 8.24
C LYS A 57 10.80 -11.64 6.93
N VAL A 58 10.10 -11.81 5.82
CA VAL A 58 10.71 -11.62 4.48
C VAL A 58 10.84 -10.14 4.16
N VAL A 59 9.80 -9.36 4.41
CA VAL A 59 9.85 -7.90 4.23
C VAL A 59 10.96 -7.32 5.12
N SER A 60 11.07 -7.74 6.37
CA SER A 60 12.18 -7.32 7.25
C SER A 60 13.56 -7.67 6.69
N LYS A 61 13.73 -8.85 6.08
CA LYS A 61 15.00 -9.24 5.45
C LYS A 61 15.35 -8.43 4.22
N ILE A 62 14.35 -8.11 3.40
CA ILE A 62 14.54 -7.35 2.16
C ILE A 62 14.79 -5.89 2.49
N LEU A 63 14.12 -5.42 3.51
CA LEU A 63 14.37 -4.12 4.10
C LEU A 63 15.60 -4.11 5.02
N ASN A 64 16.50 -5.09 4.93
CA ASN A 64 17.77 -5.15 5.72
C ASN A 64 18.68 -3.93 5.50
N LYS A 65 18.40 -3.10 4.50
CA LYS A 65 18.88 -1.72 4.45
C LYS A 65 18.52 -0.93 5.74
N PHE A 66 17.72 -1.54 6.62
CA PHE A 66 17.00 -0.97 7.75
C PHE A 66 17.33 -1.62 9.09
N GLU A 67 18.55 -2.13 9.26
CA GLU A 67 19.02 -2.79 10.51
C GLU A 67 18.79 -1.96 11.79
N ASN A 68 18.47 -0.67 11.65
CA ASN A 68 18.26 0.26 12.76
C ASN A 68 16.82 0.79 12.86
N LEU A 69 15.83 0.14 12.21
CA LEU A 69 14.43 0.54 12.36
C LEU A 69 13.93 0.24 13.76
N ARG A 70 13.48 1.27 14.45
CA ARG A 70 12.78 1.11 15.71
C ARG A 70 11.42 0.44 15.45
N LYS A 71 10.97 -0.39 16.37
CA LYS A 71 9.67 -1.07 16.29
C LYS A 71 8.50 -0.09 16.08
N ASN A 72 8.62 1.13 16.57
CA ASN A 72 7.62 2.20 16.43
C ASN A 72 7.65 2.90 15.04
N ASP A 73 8.63 2.61 14.19
CA ASP A 73 8.75 3.16 12.85
C ASP A 73 8.16 2.22 11.78
N GLN A 74 7.62 1.08 12.22
CA GLN A 74 7.04 0.05 11.36
C GLN A 74 5.57 -0.14 11.69
N TYR A 75 4.80 -0.49 10.67
CA TYR A 75 3.40 -0.89 10.82
C TYR A 75 3.07 -2.03 9.85
N LEU A 76 2.13 -2.86 10.26
CA LEU A 76 1.53 -3.90 9.44
C LEU A 76 0.02 -3.78 9.52
N TYR A 77 -0.62 -3.74 8.36
CA TYR A 77 -2.06 -3.80 8.24
C TYR A 77 -2.46 -5.04 7.44
N ALA A 78 -3.61 -5.64 7.78
CA ALA A 78 -4.13 -6.80 7.08
C ALA A 78 -5.64 -6.63 6.80
N GLY A 79 -6.12 -7.25 5.73
CA GLY A 79 -7.53 -7.25 5.35
C GLY A 79 -8.09 -5.83 5.14
N THR A 80 -9.22 -5.54 5.77
CA THR A 80 -9.92 -4.25 5.66
C THR A 80 -9.04 -3.06 6.06
N ASP A 81 -8.20 -3.21 7.08
CA ASP A 81 -7.37 -2.12 7.56
C ASP A 81 -6.24 -1.81 6.58
N ALA A 82 -5.70 -2.81 5.88
CA ALA A 82 -4.75 -2.59 4.79
C ALA A 82 -5.39 -1.84 3.63
N PHE A 83 -6.64 -2.19 3.25
CA PHE A 83 -7.38 -1.48 2.22
C PHE A 83 -7.72 -0.05 2.62
N LYS A 84 -8.19 0.19 3.86
CA LYS A 84 -8.41 1.53 4.42
C LYS A 84 -7.15 2.38 4.36
N HIS A 85 -6.02 1.79 4.78
CA HIS A 85 -4.74 2.49 4.75
C HIS A 85 -4.35 2.87 3.31
N SER A 86 -4.45 1.95 2.35
CA SER A 86 -4.15 2.24 0.95
C SER A 86 -4.99 3.39 0.38
N LEU A 87 -6.28 3.46 0.74
CA LEU A 87 -7.15 4.58 0.36
C LEU A 87 -6.69 5.91 0.99
N LYS A 88 -6.34 5.92 2.28
CA LYS A 88 -5.80 7.12 2.96
C LYS A 88 -4.52 7.62 2.29
N VAL A 89 -3.64 6.69 1.91
CA VAL A 89 -2.41 7.00 1.17
C VAL A 89 -2.74 7.60 -0.18
N MET A 90 -3.59 6.94 -0.99
CA MET A 90 -3.92 7.36 -2.35
C MET A 90 -4.69 8.67 -2.41
N THR A 91 -5.48 8.98 -1.38
CA THR A 91 -6.18 10.26 -1.28
C THR A 91 -5.27 11.39 -0.78
N GLY A 92 -4.11 11.06 -0.20
CA GLY A 92 -3.20 12.02 0.40
C GLY A 92 -3.60 12.49 1.79
N ILE A 93 -4.60 11.86 2.43
CA ILE A 93 -5.02 12.18 3.81
C ILE A 93 -3.89 11.87 4.80
N ASP A 94 -3.15 10.80 4.53
CA ASP A 94 -2.04 10.34 5.35
C ASP A 94 -0.69 10.95 4.90
N SER A 95 -0.73 11.99 4.09
CA SER A 95 0.45 12.75 3.66
C SER A 95 0.76 13.90 4.59
N MET A 96 2.03 14.33 4.66
CA MET A 96 2.42 15.52 5.45
C MET A 96 1.72 16.79 4.97
N ILE A 97 1.47 16.87 3.67
CA ILE A 97 0.63 17.89 3.04
C ILE A 97 -0.64 17.19 2.61
N ILE A 98 -1.73 17.47 3.29
CA ILE A 98 -3.03 16.84 3.03
C ILE A 98 -3.47 17.16 1.59
N GLY A 99 -3.80 16.10 0.84
CA GLY A 99 -4.27 16.24 -0.54
C GLY A 99 -3.17 16.42 -1.58
N GLU A 100 -1.91 16.16 -1.23
CA GLU A 100 -0.78 16.20 -2.18
C GLU A 100 -1.10 15.36 -3.43
N PRO A 101 -1.07 15.96 -4.64
CA PRO A 101 -1.44 15.26 -5.86
C PRO A 101 -0.42 14.19 -6.28
N ASP A 102 0.84 14.33 -5.88
CA ASP A 102 1.96 13.51 -6.35
C ASP A 102 1.86 12.05 -5.87
N ILE A 103 1.36 11.81 -4.65
CA ILE A 103 1.23 10.45 -4.12
C ILE A 103 0.37 9.55 -5.01
N PHE A 104 -0.70 10.09 -5.58
CA PHE A 104 -1.57 9.35 -6.48
C PHE A 104 -0.85 8.92 -7.77
N GLY A 105 0.01 9.80 -8.31
CA GLY A 105 0.88 9.50 -9.43
C GLY A 105 1.92 8.42 -9.10
N GLN A 106 2.51 8.50 -7.91
CA GLN A 106 3.51 7.54 -7.42
C GLN A 106 2.91 6.14 -7.23
N VAL A 107 1.71 6.03 -6.66
CA VAL A 107 0.99 4.75 -6.54
C VAL A 107 0.74 4.11 -7.91
N LYS A 108 0.29 4.89 -8.91
CA LYS A 108 0.10 4.37 -10.26
C LYS A 108 1.41 3.90 -10.90
N LYS A 109 2.50 4.64 -10.69
CA LYS A 109 3.83 4.24 -11.19
C LYS A 109 4.27 2.92 -10.54
N SER A 110 4.10 2.75 -9.23
CA SER A 110 4.43 1.51 -8.52
C SER A 110 3.60 0.32 -9.01
N LEU A 111 2.29 0.50 -9.21
CA LEU A 111 1.42 -0.54 -9.79
C LEU A 111 1.88 -0.95 -11.19
N ASN A 112 2.16 0.03 -12.05
CA ASN A 112 2.64 -0.23 -13.42
C ASN A 112 4.01 -0.90 -13.44
N ASN A 113 4.90 -0.55 -12.50
CA ASN A 113 6.20 -1.19 -12.37
C ASN A 113 6.04 -2.67 -12.03
N SER A 114 5.26 -3.01 -11.01
CA SER A 114 5.00 -4.40 -10.64
C SER A 114 4.32 -5.19 -11.75
N ARG A 115 3.42 -4.54 -12.51
CA ARG A 115 2.79 -5.15 -13.71
C ARG A 115 3.82 -5.47 -14.79
N SER A 116 4.70 -4.52 -15.11
CA SER A 116 5.75 -4.72 -16.15
C SER A 116 6.76 -5.82 -15.78
N MET A 117 6.99 -6.02 -14.47
CA MET A 117 7.85 -7.08 -13.95
C MET A 117 7.13 -8.43 -13.86
N GLY A 118 5.83 -8.52 -14.17
CA GLY A 118 5.03 -9.73 -14.01
C GLY A 118 4.96 -10.18 -12.54
N PHE A 119 4.88 -9.23 -11.62
CA PHE A 119 4.79 -9.47 -10.18
C PHE A 119 3.46 -8.97 -9.60
N LEU A 120 2.39 -9.13 -10.38
CA LEU A 120 1.01 -8.88 -9.97
C LEU A 120 0.15 -10.10 -10.24
N ASN A 121 -0.67 -10.49 -9.27
CA ASN A 121 -1.80 -11.37 -9.50
C ASN A 121 -3.08 -10.55 -9.71
N THR A 122 -4.11 -11.21 -10.23
CA THR A 122 -5.41 -10.59 -10.56
C THR A 122 -6.06 -9.95 -9.33
N GLU A 123 -5.91 -10.56 -8.16
CA GLU A 123 -6.55 -10.08 -6.93
C GLU A 123 -5.92 -8.77 -6.44
N LEU A 124 -4.58 -8.69 -6.38
CA LEU A 124 -3.88 -7.47 -6.00
C LEU A 124 -4.13 -6.35 -7.01
N GLU A 125 -4.08 -6.68 -8.30
CA GLU A 125 -4.33 -5.72 -9.37
C GLU A 125 -5.74 -5.13 -9.30
N ASN A 126 -6.76 -5.96 -9.12
CA ASN A 126 -8.15 -5.53 -8.97
C ASN A 126 -8.34 -4.69 -7.70
N THR A 127 -7.73 -5.09 -6.59
CA THR A 127 -7.78 -4.35 -5.34
C THR A 127 -7.22 -2.94 -5.50
N PHE A 128 -6.06 -2.81 -6.14
CA PHE A 128 -5.45 -1.50 -6.37
C PHE A 128 -6.22 -0.66 -7.40
N ASN A 129 -6.72 -1.25 -8.48
CA ASN A 129 -7.55 -0.54 -9.45
C ASN A 129 -8.84 0.00 -8.82
N ASN A 130 -9.47 -0.78 -7.94
CA ASN A 130 -10.64 -0.33 -7.16
C ASN A 130 -10.25 0.82 -6.21
N ALA A 131 -9.16 0.68 -5.46
CA ALA A 131 -8.69 1.73 -4.58
C ALA A 131 -8.35 3.04 -5.33
N ILE A 132 -7.73 2.94 -6.51
CA ILE A 132 -7.47 4.08 -7.41
C ILE A 132 -8.78 4.73 -7.86
N ARG A 133 -9.78 3.94 -8.24
CA ARG A 133 -11.10 4.45 -8.66
C ARG A 133 -11.81 5.19 -7.52
N PHE A 134 -11.85 4.59 -6.33
CA PHE A 134 -12.45 5.22 -5.14
C PHE A 134 -11.69 6.47 -4.71
N SER A 135 -10.35 6.45 -4.75
CA SER A 135 -9.56 7.64 -4.42
C SER A 135 -9.83 8.82 -5.36
N LYS A 136 -10.01 8.54 -6.66
CA LYS A 136 -10.43 9.58 -7.61
C LYS A 136 -11.78 10.16 -7.25
N LEU A 137 -12.76 9.30 -6.95
CA LEU A 137 -14.12 9.72 -6.60
C LEU A 137 -14.09 10.60 -5.33
N ILE A 138 -13.40 10.16 -4.29
CA ILE A 138 -13.22 10.92 -3.05
C ILE A 138 -12.60 12.29 -3.36
N ARG A 139 -11.56 12.35 -4.19
CA ARG A 139 -10.88 13.62 -4.54
C ARG A 139 -11.76 14.57 -5.36
N THR A 140 -12.66 14.04 -6.18
CA THR A 140 -13.58 14.88 -6.99
C THR A 140 -14.79 15.36 -6.22
N GLU A 141 -15.30 14.56 -5.27
CA GLU A 141 -16.49 14.89 -4.51
C GLU A 141 -16.20 15.67 -3.22
N THR A 142 -14.92 15.72 -2.82
CA THR A 142 -14.50 16.42 -1.62
C THR A 142 -13.47 17.48 -1.94
N ASP A 143 -13.66 18.66 -1.38
CA ASP A 143 -12.62 19.69 -1.34
C ASP A 143 -11.59 19.29 -0.27
N LEU A 144 -10.68 18.39 -0.67
CA LEU A 144 -9.66 17.78 0.21
C LEU A 144 -8.83 18.83 0.96
N SER A 145 -8.70 20.01 0.37
CA SER A 145 -7.95 21.12 0.97
C SER A 145 -8.68 21.80 2.11
N LYS A 146 -10.02 21.65 2.22
CA LYS A 146 -10.85 22.40 3.14
C LYS A 146 -11.35 21.61 4.36
N ASN A 147 -11.46 20.27 4.31
CA ASN A 147 -12.06 19.51 5.41
C ASN A 147 -11.53 18.07 5.56
N PRO A 148 -10.36 17.86 6.17
CA PRO A 148 -9.75 16.52 6.30
C PRO A 148 -10.56 15.55 7.19
N LEU A 149 -11.40 16.05 8.10
CA LEU A 149 -12.25 15.22 8.97
C LEU A 149 -13.41 14.56 8.21
N SER A 150 -14.00 15.26 7.23
CA SER A 150 -15.09 14.71 6.41
C SER A 150 -14.64 13.55 5.52
N ILE A 151 -13.38 13.53 5.14
CA ILE A 151 -12.82 12.54 4.25
C ILE A 151 -12.65 11.19 4.95
N SER A 152 -12.21 11.17 6.19
CA SER A 152 -12.14 9.93 6.98
C SER A 152 -13.51 9.26 7.08
N THR A 153 -14.57 10.03 7.28
CA THR A 153 -15.95 9.55 7.33
C THR A 153 -16.42 9.03 5.97
N ILE A 154 -16.06 9.71 4.89
CA ILE A 154 -16.40 9.28 3.51
C ILE A 154 -15.66 7.98 3.16
N VAL A 155 -14.38 7.87 3.48
CA VAL A 155 -13.59 6.64 3.28
C VAL A 155 -14.22 5.46 4.03
N GLU A 156 -14.64 5.67 5.28
CA GLU A 156 -15.32 4.64 6.07
C GLU A 156 -16.68 4.24 5.45
N GLY A 157 -17.44 5.22 4.97
CA GLY A 157 -18.70 4.99 4.27
C GLY A 157 -18.52 4.15 2.99
N PHE A 158 -17.56 4.49 2.14
CA PHE A 158 -17.26 3.74 0.92
C PHE A 158 -16.80 2.31 1.20
N ILE A 159 -16.02 2.10 2.26
CA ILE A 159 -15.57 0.78 2.67
C ILE A 159 -16.74 -0.08 3.13
N SER A 160 -17.63 0.48 3.94
CA SER A 160 -18.82 -0.22 4.42
C SER A 160 -19.68 -0.73 3.25
N VAL A 161 -19.90 0.10 2.22
CA VAL A 161 -20.69 -0.28 1.03
C VAL A 161 -19.96 -1.29 0.15
N SER A 162 -18.63 -1.14 -0.03
CA SER A 162 -17.85 -2.01 -0.94
C SER A 162 -17.58 -3.39 -0.35
N TYR A 163 -17.42 -3.49 0.97
CA TYR A 163 -17.16 -4.77 1.64
C TYR A 163 -18.39 -5.65 1.80
N THR A 164 -19.60 -5.09 1.75
CA THR A 164 -20.84 -5.89 1.67
C THR A 164 -20.95 -6.64 0.35
N HIS A 165 -20.21 -6.25 -0.69
CA HIS A 165 -20.14 -6.93 -1.98
C HIS A 165 -18.89 -7.78 -2.21
N LEU A 166 -17.90 -7.72 -1.30
CA LEU A 166 -16.68 -8.51 -1.32
C LEU A 166 -16.62 -9.49 -0.13
N THR A 167 -17.74 -10.11 0.20
CA THR A 167 -17.74 -11.28 1.07
C THR A 167 -17.04 -12.42 0.34
N LEU A 168 -15.78 -12.66 0.71
CA LEU A 168 -15.12 -13.92 0.42
C LEU A 168 -16.01 -15.05 0.94
N PRO A 169 -16.29 -16.09 0.16
CA PRO A 169 -17.06 -17.22 0.64
C PRO A 169 -16.27 -17.86 1.79
N THR A 170 -16.73 -17.67 3.01
CA THR A 170 -16.32 -18.47 4.15
C THR A 170 -16.82 -19.89 3.88
N LYS A 171 -15.94 -20.79 3.41
CA LYS A 171 -16.23 -22.22 3.49
C LYS A 171 -16.32 -22.56 4.97
N ALA A 172 -17.56 -22.68 5.43
CA ALA A 172 -17.89 -23.41 6.62
C ALA A 172 -17.73 -24.89 6.33
N SER A 173 -16.99 -25.57 7.13
CA SER A 173 -17.18 -26.99 7.52
C SER A 173 -16.28 -27.31 8.68
#